data_3bd980157cb8fcbb1f28439a5bf2ae37
#
_entry.id   3bd980157cb8fcbb1f28439a5bf2ae37
#
_cell.length_a   1.000
_cell.length_b   1.000
_cell.length_c   1.000
_cell.angle_alpha   90.00
_cell.angle_beta   90.00
_cell.angle_gamma   90.00
#
_symmetry.space_group_name_H-M   'P 1'
#
loop_
_entity.id
_entity.type
_entity.pdbx_description
1 polymer ?
#
loop_
_entity_poly.entity_id
_entity_poly.type
_entity_poly.pdbx_seq_one_letter_code
_entity_poly.pdbx_strand_id
1 'polypeptide(L)'
;MTVMYRPEQIQAVRQLQNGSILAGGVGSGKTLTSLAWYLMSVCNAASFKKGGSLAKKKVKGSPTLYVITTAKKRDSLEWEEEAARLGLSTDPACSFTGSSIVVDSWNNIGKYSDREHAVFFFDEQRASGSGRWVKEFLKITRKNTWLLLSATPGDVWMDYLPVFMAHGFFRTRTEFMEDHVVFDRFAKYPKVKRYIGEAKLQRLRRSILVEMPVERHTTRERESVYCDYDRDLYKWVVKNRMDPWTEEPLRDAGGVCRILRKVVSDNDWRSEQAKRILSSNERVIVFYNYNYELDRILAVAESLGLPTAQWNGHRHDAIPAEPRWVYICQYTSAAEGWNCTSTDTVLFWSLNYSWRVTEQCEGRIDRLNTPYSRLKYYFLESHSSIDEAVRRSLSSKKVFNERAFVG
;
A
#
# COMPACT_ATOMS: atom_id res chain seq x y z
N MET A 1 -9.26 26.63 10.04
CA MET A 1 -7.95 26.81 9.36
C MET A 1 -8.14 26.83 7.85
N THR A 2 -7.47 27.72 7.12
CA THR A 2 -7.52 27.74 5.66
C THR A 2 -6.61 26.64 5.10
N VAL A 3 -7.15 25.77 4.27
CA VAL A 3 -6.37 24.71 3.59
C VAL A 3 -5.53 25.37 2.48
N MET A 4 -4.24 25.13 2.50
CA MET A 4 -3.29 25.56 1.47
C MET A 4 -2.87 24.37 0.62
N TYR A 5 -2.90 24.54 -0.69
CA TYR A 5 -2.51 23.51 -1.66
C TYR A 5 -1.12 23.80 -2.20
N ARG A 6 -0.31 22.79 -2.30
CA ARG A 6 1.02 22.86 -2.91
C ARG A 6 0.89 22.98 -4.45
N PRO A 7 1.93 23.51 -5.13
CA PRO A 7 1.93 23.64 -6.60
C PRO A 7 1.60 22.33 -7.32
N GLU A 8 2.14 21.19 -6.86
CA GLU A 8 1.91 19.85 -7.45
C GLU A 8 0.44 19.42 -7.33
N GLN A 9 -0.19 19.73 -6.20
CA GLN A 9 -1.62 19.45 -5.98
C GLN A 9 -2.48 20.31 -6.90
N ILE A 10 -2.16 21.60 -7.05
CA ILE A 10 -2.86 22.51 -7.94
C ILE A 10 -2.74 22.05 -9.40
N GLN A 11 -1.54 21.65 -9.80
CA GLN A 11 -1.30 21.11 -11.14
C GLN A 11 -2.07 19.82 -11.36
N ALA A 12 -2.05 18.89 -10.40
CA ALA A 12 -2.81 17.65 -10.47
C ALA A 12 -4.32 17.91 -10.61
N VAL A 13 -4.90 18.83 -9.81
CA VAL A 13 -6.33 19.18 -9.93
C VAL A 13 -6.69 19.67 -11.34
N ARG A 14 -5.80 20.43 -11.99
CA ARG A 14 -6.02 20.95 -13.36
C ARG A 14 -5.95 19.87 -14.42
N GLN A 15 -5.20 18.79 -14.17
CA GLN A 15 -5.02 17.66 -15.10
C GLN A 15 -6.07 16.56 -14.92
N LEU A 16 -6.65 16.47 -13.72
CA LEU A 16 -7.65 15.44 -13.41
C LEU A 16 -8.89 15.58 -14.27
N GLN A 17 -9.33 14.46 -14.83
CA GLN A 17 -10.54 14.30 -15.60
C GLN A 17 -11.33 13.10 -15.09
N ASN A 18 -12.57 12.93 -15.57
CA ASN A 18 -13.33 11.71 -15.28
C ASN A 18 -12.54 10.47 -15.68
N GLY A 19 -12.40 9.52 -14.76
CA GLY A 19 -11.67 8.28 -14.97
C GLY A 19 -10.16 8.37 -14.71
N SER A 20 -9.61 9.52 -14.32
CA SER A 20 -8.19 9.63 -14.02
C SER A 20 -7.76 8.78 -12.81
N ILE A 21 -6.54 8.28 -12.89
CA ILE A 21 -5.82 7.71 -11.75
C ILE A 21 -4.95 8.80 -11.15
N LEU A 22 -5.27 9.26 -9.94
CA LEU A 22 -4.41 10.16 -9.19
C LEU A 22 -3.36 9.33 -8.45
N ALA A 23 -2.13 9.34 -8.97
CA ALA A 23 -0.99 8.63 -8.42
C ALA A 23 -0.12 9.56 -7.58
N GLY A 24 0.11 9.19 -6.34
CA GLY A 24 0.97 9.95 -5.46
C GLY A 24 1.37 9.13 -4.25
N GLY A 25 2.59 9.26 -3.79
CA GLY A 25 3.11 8.53 -2.64
C GLY A 25 2.24 8.68 -1.38
N VAL A 26 2.54 7.91 -0.37
CA VAL A 26 1.87 8.02 0.92
C VAL A 26 2.13 9.43 1.49
N GLY A 27 1.07 10.09 2.01
CA GLY A 27 1.16 11.46 2.52
C GLY A 27 1.20 12.56 1.45
N SER A 28 1.11 12.24 0.16
CA SER A 28 1.11 13.24 -0.91
C SER A 28 -0.09 14.21 -0.90
N GLY A 29 -1.13 13.92 -0.11
CA GLY A 29 -2.35 14.74 -0.03
C GLY A 29 -3.36 14.43 -1.13
N LYS A 30 -3.41 13.19 -1.63
CA LYS A 30 -4.40 12.73 -2.64
C LYS A 30 -5.82 13.05 -2.24
N THR A 31 -6.18 12.85 -0.98
CA THR A 31 -7.51 13.12 -0.42
C THR A 31 -7.91 14.58 -0.64
N LEU A 32 -7.08 15.52 -0.20
CA LEU A 32 -7.35 16.96 -0.41
C LEU A 32 -7.39 17.35 -1.89
N THR A 33 -6.49 16.78 -2.70
CA THR A 33 -6.42 17.04 -4.13
C THR A 33 -7.68 16.58 -4.86
N SER A 34 -8.16 15.37 -4.56
CA SER A 34 -9.40 14.85 -5.16
C SER A 34 -10.64 15.62 -4.70
N LEU A 35 -10.70 16.02 -3.43
CA LEU A 35 -11.79 16.88 -2.94
C LEU A 35 -11.78 18.25 -3.59
N ALA A 36 -10.61 18.86 -3.83
CA ALA A 36 -10.50 20.11 -4.58
C ALA A 36 -11.01 19.93 -6.02
N TRP A 37 -10.63 18.84 -6.69
CA TRP A 37 -11.14 18.55 -8.03
C TRP A 37 -12.68 18.38 -8.04
N TYR A 38 -13.26 17.66 -7.07
CA TYR A 38 -14.71 17.54 -6.93
C TYR A 38 -15.37 18.92 -6.79
N LEU A 39 -14.86 19.77 -5.90
CA LEU A 39 -15.41 21.10 -5.68
C LEU A 39 -15.29 22.03 -6.91
N MET A 40 -14.18 21.94 -7.63
CA MET A 40 -13.90 22.82 -8.77
C MET A 40 -14.53 22.32 -10.07
N SER A 41 -14.28 21.06 -10.42
CA SER A 41 -14.61 20.52 -11.75
C SER A 41 -15.99 19.91 -11.82
N VAL A 42 -16.51 19.38 -10.71
CA VAL A 42 -17.84 18.76 -10.68
C VAL A 42 -18.90 19.72 -10.12
N CYS A 43 -18.65 20.25 -8.92
CA CYS A 43 -19.62 21.13 -8.26
C CYS A 43 -19.60 22.56 -8.79
N ASN A 44 -18.52 22.97 -9.47
CA ASN A 44 -18.25 24.36 -9.84
C ASN A 44 -18.40 25.31 -8.63
N ALA A 45 -18.00 24.84 -7.44
CA ALA A 45 -18.21 25.49 -6.15
C ALA A 45 -16.94 26.14 -5.59
N ALA A 46 -15.79 25.98 -6.26
CA ALA A 46 -14.52 26.53 -5.80
C ALA A 46 -13.61 26.90 -6.96
N SER A 47 -12.61 27.73 -6.68
CA SER A 47 -11.48 28.04 -7.58
C SER A 47 -10.23 28.34 -6.75
N PHE A 48 -9.03 28.13 -7.30
CA PHE A 48 -7.79 28.49 -6.62
C PHE A 48 -7.59 30.00 -6.59
N LYS A 49 -7.24 30.53 -5.41
CA LYS A 49 -6.73 31.89 -5.24
C LYS A 49 -5.24 31.96 -5.55
N LYS A 50 -4.74 33.15 -5.84
CA LYS A 50 -3.30 33.45 -5.87
C LYS A 50 -2.72 33.13 -4.49
N GLY A 51 -1.83 32.14 -4.39
CA GLY A 51 -1.30 31.64 -3.11
C GLY A 51 -1.81 30.27 -2.67
N GLY A 52 -2.68 29.60 -3.48
CA GLY A 52 -2.97 28.16 -3.33
C GLY A 52 -4.09 27.81 -2.35
N SER A 53 -4.86 28.74 -1.83
CA SER A 53 -6.09 28.44 -1.10
C SER A 53 -7.31 28.39 -2.04
N LEU A 54 -8.43 27.80 -1.58
CA LEU A 54 -9.67 27.79 -2.35
C LEU A 54 -10.56 28.99 -2.02
N ALA A 55 -11.02 29.70 -3.07
CA ALA A 55 -12.21 30.54 -3.01
C ALA A 55 -13.42 29.65 -3.19
N LYS A 56 -14.38 29.70 -2.28
CA LYS A 56 -15.59 28.88 -2.29
C LYS A 56 -16.82 29.75 -2.55
N LYS A 57 -17.76 29.21 -3.32
CA LYS A 57 -19.09 29.80 -3.50
C LYS A 57 -20.16 28.78 -3.17
N LYS A 58 -21.23 29.20 -2.51
CA LYS A 58 -22.36 28.32 -2.19
C LYS A 58 -23.08 27.90 -3.47
N VAL A 59 -23.30 26.61 -3.62
CA VAL A 59 -24.07 26.01 -4.73
C VAL A 59 -25.10 25.06 -4.16
N LYS A 60 -26.04 24.64 -4.98
CA LYS A 60 -27.09 23.67 -4.59
C LYS A 60 -27.16 22.58 -5.67
N GLY A 61 -27.55 21.37 -5.25
CA GLY A 61 -27.84 20.28 -6.17
C GLY A 61 -26.58 19.64 -6.78
N SER A 62 -25.44 19.78 -6.13
CA SER A 62 -24.25 19.04 -6.56
C SER A 62 -24.42 17.52 -6.41
N PRO A 63 -23.80 16.70 -7.27
CA PRO A 63 -23.85 15.24 -7.13
C PRO A 63 -23.30 14.76 -5.79
N THR A 64 -23.90 13.72 -5.21
CA THR A 64 -23.36 13.05 -4.02
C THR A 64 -21.98 12.46 -4.32
N LEU A 65 -21.05 12.66 -3.39
CA LEU A 65 -19.71 12.07 -3.46
C LEU A 65 -19.69 10.77 -2.65
N TYR A 66 -19.44 9.66 -3.32
CA TYR A 66 -19.18 8.36 -2.70
C TYR A 66 -17.66 8.09 -2.69
N VAL A 67 -17.13 7.76 -1.52
CA VAL A 67 -15.74 7.35 -1.35
C VAL A 67 -15.71 5.88 -0.97
N ILE A 68 -15.15 5.05 -1.83
CA ILE A 68 -14.94 3.62 -1.60
C ILE A 68 -13.49 3.41 -1.22
N THR A 69 -13.25 3.06 0.04
CA THR A 69 -11.91 2.94 0.62
C THR A 69 -11.72 1.62 1.36
N THR A 70 -10.66 1.46 2.15
CA THR A 70 -10.50 0.30 3.03
C THR A 70 -11.42 0.42 4.25
N ALA A 71 -11.84 -0.72 4.85
CA ALA A 71 -12.68 -0.70 6.05
C ALA A 71 -12.05 0.15 7.16
N LYS A 72 -10.73 0.03 7.33
CA LYS A 72 -10.00 0.77 8.35
C LYS A 72 -10.00 2.29 8.12
N LYS A 73 -9.80 2.76 6.89
CA LYS A 73 -9.89 4.19 6.56
C LYS A 73 -11.31 4.75 6.70
N ARG A 74 -12.34 3.95 6.39
CA ARG A 74 -13.72 4.30 6.69
C ARG A 74 -13.92 4.50 8.19
N ASP A 75 -13.45 3.53 8.98
CA ASP A 75 -13.68 3.51 10.44
C ASP A 75 -12.85 4.58 11.18
N SER A 76 -11.76 5.05 10.60
CA SER A 76 -10.93 6.15 11.13
C SER A 76 -11.51 7.55 10.86
N LEU A 77 -12.55 7.67 10.04
CA LEU A 77 -13.19 8.94 9.64
C LEU A 77 -12.26 9.96 8.97
N GLU A 78 -11.09 9.54 8.48
CA GLU A 78 -10.10 10.42 7.85
C GLU A 78 -10.69 11.21 6.66
N TRP A 79 -11.58 10.59 5.89
CA TRP A 79 -12.22 11.23 4.74
C TRP A 79 -13.22 12.30 5.15
N GLU A 80 -14.01 12.01 6.17
CA GLU A 80 -15.00 12.93 6.72
C GLU A 80 -14.34 14.15 7.35
N GLU A 81 -13.24 13.95 8.09
CA GLU A 81 -12.46 15.03 8.70
C GLU A 81 -11.84 15.95 7.63
N GLU A 82 -11.19 15.38 6.60
CA GLU A 82 -10.62 16.18 5.51
C GLU A 82 -11.70 16.90 4.70
N ALA A 83 -12.86 16.28 4.47
CA ALA A 83 -14.00 16.87 3.81
C ALA A 83 -14.58 18.04 4.62
N ALA A 84 -14.71 17.88 5.94
CA ALA A 84 -15.18 18.92 6.85
C ALA A 84 -14.27 20.16 6.85
N ARG A 85 -12.96 20.00 6.74
CA ARG A 85 -12.00 21.11 6.56
C ARG A 85 -12.30 21.95 5.31
N LEU A 86 -12.89 21.33 4.30
CA LEU A 86 -13.33 21.99 3.07
C LEU A 86 -14.80 22.44 3.10
N GLY A 87 -15.51 22.20 4.20
CA GLY A 87 -16.94 22.57 4.36
C GLY A 87 -17.90 21.62 3.67
N LEU A 88 -17.45 20.39 3.37
CA LEU A 88 -18.30 19.28 2.96
C LEU A 88 -18.77 18.50 4.20
N SER A 89 -19.93 17.86 4.12
CA SER A 89 -20.51 17.11 5.24
C SER A 89 -21.21 15.84 4.76
N THR A 90 -21.35 14.89 5.65
CA THR A 90 -22.21 13.70 5.45
C THR A 90 -23.71 14.10 5.44
N ASP A 91 -24.06 15.19 6.14
CA ASP A 91 -25.39 15.81 6.06
C ASP A 91 -25.38 16.87 4.95
N PRO A 92 -26.22 16.72 3.91
CA PRO A 92 -26.29 17.68 2.81
C PRO A 92 -26.76 19.07 3.28
N ALA A 93 -27.50 19.18 4.36
CA ALA A 93 -27.94 20.47 4.91
C ALA A 93 -26.76 21.27 5.50
N CYS A 94 -25.76 20.59 6.00
CA CYS A 94 -24.52 21.16 6.56
C CYS A 94 -23.41 21.40 5.52
N SER A 95 -23.59 20.91 4.30
CA SER A 95 -22.64 21.07 3.20
C SER A 95 -22.91 22.33 2.40
N PHE A 96 -21.88 23.14 2.11
CA PHE A 96 -22.08 24.35 1.28
C PHE A 96 -22.36 24.03 -0.20
N THR A 97 -22.20 22.80 -0.63
CA THR A 97 -22.55 22.28 -1.96
C THR A 97 -23.98 21.75 -2.02
N GLY A 98 -24.66 21.63 -0.88
CA GLY A 98 -25.99 21.03 -0.78
C GLY A 98 -26.03 19.54 -1.12
N SER A 99 -24.88 18.86 -1.07
CA SER A 99 -24.72 17.42 -1.30
C SER A 99 -23.97 16.74 -0.16
N SER A 100 -24.15 15.45 0.00
CA SER A 100 -23.47 14.65 1.02
C SER A 100 -22.20 13.99 0.49
N ILE A 101 -21.27 13.71 1.42
CA ILE A 101 -20.22 12.72 1.23
C ILE A 101 -20.61 11.42 1.95
N VAL A 102 -20.44 10.29 1.28
CA VAL A 102 -20.70 8.95 1.82
C VAL A 102 -19.41 8.15 1.72
N VAL A 103 -18.89 7.70 2.85
CA VAL A 103 -17.65 6.90 2.89
C VAL A 103 -17.98 5.46 3.26
N ASP A 104 -17.55 4.51 2.44
CA ASP A 104 -17.76 3.08 2.71
C ASP A 104 -16.58 2.23 2.23
N SER A 105 -16.58 0.98 2.63
CA SER A 105 -15.50 0.06 2.30
C SER A 105 -15.71 -0.68 0.97
N TRP A 106 -14.62 -1.13 0.35
CA TRP A 106 -14.64 -1.99 -0.83
C TRP A 106 -15.52 -3.24 -0.64
N ASN A 107 -15.64 -3.75 0.60
CA ASN A 107 -16.51 -4.90 0.89
C ASN A 107 -17.97 -4.62 0.60
N ASN A 108 -18.37 -3.37 0.70
CA ASN A 108 -19.73 -2.89 0.53
C ASN A 108 -20.01 -2.28 -0.86
N ILE A 109 -19.03 -2.27 -1.78
CA ILE A 109 -19.17 -1.60 -3.09
C ILE A 109 -20.43 -1.99 -3.86
N GLY A 110 -20.91 -3.23 -3.70
CA GLY A 110 -22.13 -3.72 -4.34
C GLY A 110 -23.41 -2.97 -3.98
N LYS A 111 -23.45 -2.27 -2.83
CA LYS A 111 -24.59 -1.43 -2.43
C LYS A 111 -24.81 -0.21 -3.35
N TYR A 112 -23.78 0.14 -4.13
CA TYR A 112 -23.75 1.36 -4.93
C TYR A 112 -23.82 1.10 -6.44
N SER A 113 -23.99 -0.16 -6.85
CA SER A 113 -23.97 -0.58 -8.27
C SER A 113 -25.05 0.07 -9.13
N ASP A 114 -26.18 0.45 -8.53
CA ASP A 114 -27.34 1.05 -9.22
C ASP A 114 -27.38 2.58 -9.08
N ARG A 115 -26.35 3.19 -8.48
CA ARG A 115 -26.26 4.63 -8.39
C ARG A 115 -25.88 5.22 -9.74
N GLU A 116 -26.54 6.34 -10.08
CA GLU A 116 -26.34 7.07 -11.33
C GLU A 116 -26.15 8.56 -11.03
N HIS A 117 -25.46 9.26 -11.93
CA HIS A 117 -25.24 10.71 -11.84
C HIS A 117 -24.55 11.17 -10.54
N ALA A 118 -23.79 10.29 -9.92
CA ALA A 118 -23.00 10.55 -8.72
C ALA A 118 -21.51 10.67 -9.03
N VAL A 119 -20.72 10.98 -8.02
CA VAL A 119 -19.26 10.98 -8.10
C VAL A 119 -18.68 9.89 -7.21
N PHE A 120 -17.73 9.15 -7.72
CA PHE A 120 -17.05 8.09 -6.97
C PHE A 120 -15.55 8.32 -6.88
N PHE A 121 -15.02 8.28 -5.67
CA PHE A 121 -13.58 8.15 -5.43
C PHE A 121 -13.29 6.74 -4.97
N PHE A 122 -12.47 6.03 -5.73
CA PHE A 122 -11.99 4.70 -5.41
C PHE A 122 -10.59 4.83 -4.79
N ASP A 123 -10.52 4.83 -3.47
CA ASP A 123 -9.27 5.02 -2.73
C ASP A 123 -8.64 3.67 -2.39
N GLU A 124 -7.31 3.60 -2.53
CA GLU A 124 -6.53 2.36 -2.38
C GLU A 124 -6.99 1.28 -3.38
N GLN A 125 -6.49 1.33 -4.62
CA GLN A 125 -6.90 0.42 -5.70
C GLN A 125 -6.96 -1.06 -5.26
N ARG A 126 -8.16 -1.61 -5.17
CA ARG A 126 -8.44 -3.02 -4.89
C ARG A 126 -9.10 -3.74 -6.08
N ALA A 127 -9.47 -3.00 -7.09
CA ALA A 127 -10.06 -3.52 -8.32
C ALA A 127 -8.97 -4.16 -9.21
N SER A 128 -8.49 -5.34 -8.83
CA SER A 128 -7.55 -6.14 -9.62
C SER A 128 -8.13 -7.54 -9.87
N GLY A 129 -7.72 -8.20 -10.97
CA GLY A 129 -8.21 -9.52 -11.32
C GLY A 129 -9.61 -9.50 -11.97
N SER A 130 -10.50 -10.41 -11.57
CA SER A 130 -11.87 -10.60 -12.14
C SER A 130 -12.94 -10.83 -11.08
N GLY A 131 -12.63 -10.53 -9.82
CA GLY A 131 -13.51 -10.76 -8.68
C GLY A 131 -14.74 -9.86 -8.64
N ARG A 132 -15.57 -10.02 -7.59
CA ARG A 132 -16.80 -9.24 -7.38
C ARG A 132 -16.54 -7.73 -7.41
N TRP A 133 -15.49 -7.26 -6.77
CA TRP A 133 -15.18 -5.82 -6.71
C TRP A 133 -14.96 -5.21 -8.10
N VAL A 134 -14.29 -5.94 -9.00
CA VAL A 134 -14.08 -5.48 -10.38
C VAL A 134 -15.41 -5.38 -11.13
N LYS A 135 -16.31 -6.37 -10.96
CA LYS A 135 -17.62 -6.34 -11.60
C LYS A 135 -18.45 -5.15 -11.16
N GLU A 136 -18.48 -4.88 -9.85
CA GLU A 136 -19.23 -3.74 -9.31
C GLU A 136 -18.57 -2.40 -9.68
N PHE A 137 -17.24 -2.31 -9.64
CA PHE A 137 -16.49 -1.14 -10.13
C PHE A 137 -16.88 -0.80 -11.58
N LEU A 138 -16.88 -1.80 -12.48
CA LEU A 138 -17.24 -1.59 -13.90
C LEU A 138 -18.70 -1.19 -14.10
N LYS A 139 -19.63 -1.65 -13.25
CA LYS A 139 -21.04 -1.18 -13.30
C LYS A 139 -21.15 0.29 -12.89
N ILE A 140 -20.52 0.66 -11.78
CA ILE A 140 -20.54 2.02 -11.23
C ILE A 140 -19.91 3.01 -12.20
N THR A 141 -18.73 2.70 -12.74
CA THR A 141 -17.98 3.63 -13.60
C THR A 141 -18.67 3.96 -14.93
N ARG A 142 -19.57 3.11 -15.41
CA ARG A 142 -20.35 3.33 -16.65
C ARG A 142 -21.37 4.45 -16.54
N LYS A 143 -21.87 4.72 -15.33
CA LYS A 143 -23.01 5.62 -15.09
C LYS A 143 -22.65 6.84 -14.26
N ASN A 144 -21.42 6.91 -13.78
CA ASN A 144 -20.99 7.90 -12.81
C ASN A 144 -19.66 8.55 -13.19
N THR A 145 -19.42 9.72 -12.67
CA THR A 145 -18.09 10.36 -12.69
C THR A 145 -17.23 9.73 -11.62
N TRP A 146 -15.94 9.46 -11.92
CA TRP A 146 -15.11 8.79 -10.95
C TRP A 146 -13.62 9.16 -11.05
N LEU A 147 -12.90 8.99 -9.94
CA LEU A 147 -11.45 8.99 -9.85
C LEU A 147 -10.97 7.73 -9.13
N LEU A 148 -9.79 7.27 -9.50
CA LEU A 148 -9.06 6.25 -8.75
C LEU A 148 -7.87 6.90 -8.05
N LEU A 149 -7.68 6.64 -6.76
CA LEU A 149 -6.60 7.18 -5.96
C LEU A 149 -5.67 6.04 -5.54
N SER A 150 -4.39 6.14 -5.83
CA SER A 150 -3.44 5.09 -5.45
C SER A 150 -2.03 5.64 -5.23
N ALA A 151 -1.35 5.07 -4.25
CA ALA A 151 0.10 5.28 -4.11
C ALA A 151 0.88 4.38 -5.09
N THR A 152 0.29 3.24 -5.48
CA THR A 152 0.88 2.23 -6.35
C THR A 152 -0.20 1.73 -7.32
N PRO A 153 -0.46 2.42 -8.44
CA PRO A 153 -1.61 2.14 -9.30
C PRO A 153 -1.55 0.79 -10.02
N GLY A 154 -0.41 0.14 -10.11
CA GLY A 154 -0.27 -1.20 -10.66
C GLY A 154 1.20 -1.59 -10.86
N ASP A 155 1.54 -2.87 -10.62
CA ASP A 155 2.89 -3.41 -10.84
C ASP A 155 3.00 -4.11 -12.19
N VAL A 156 1.87 -4.66 -12.65
CA VAL A 156 1.76 -5.37 -13.92
C VAL A 156 0.58 -4.83 -14.73
N TRP A 157 0.60 -5.02 -16.05
CA TRP A 157 -0.46 -4.52 -16.92
C TRP A 157 -1.84 -5.08 -16.60
N MET A 158 -1.91 -6.29 -16.06
CA MET A 158 -3.16 -6.88 -15.57
C MET A 158 -3.82 -6.10 -14.43
N ASP A 159 -3.05 -5.33 -13.66
CA ASP A 159 -3.60 -4.49 -12.58
C ASP A 159 -4.37 -3.29 -13.16
N TYR A 160 -3.96 -2.81 -14.34
CA TYR A 160 -4.63 -1.70 -15.04
C TYR A 160 -5.87 -2.14 -15.83
N LEU A 161 -6.02 -3.44 -16.09
CA LEU A 161 -7.09 -3.94 -16.97
C LEU A 161 -8.49 -3.49 -16.56
N PRO A 162 -8.91 -3.53 -15.28
CA PRO A 162 -10.24 -3.05 -14.90
C PRO A 162 -10.46 -1.56 -15.24
N VAL A 163 -9.42 -0.74 -15.06
CA VAL A 163 -9.47 0.68 -15.39
C VAL A 163 -9.50 0.89 -16.91
N PHE A 164 -8.70 0.14 -17.66
CA PHE A 164 -8.74 0.17 -19.14
C PHE A 164 -10.10 -0.25 -19.68
N MET A 165 -10.75 -1.25 -19.06
CA MET A 165 -12.11 -1.64 -19.42
C MET A 165 -13.15 -0.57 -19.06
N ALA A 166 -12.98 0.12 -17.93
CA ALA A 166 -13.86 1.24 -17.53
C ALA A 166 -13.78 2.41 -18.53
N HIS A 167 -12.61 2.61 -19.15
CA HIS A 167 -12.42 3.58 -20.24
C HIS A 167 -12.85 3.08 -21.62
N GLY A 168 -13.24 1.81 -21.74
CA GLY A 168 -13.59 1.20 -23.02
C GLY A 168 -12.39 0.93 -23.95
N PHE A 169 -11.16 0.96 -23.44
CA PHE A 169 -9.96 0.62 -24.22
C PHE A 169 -9.93 -0.86 -24.62
N PHE A 170 -10.54 -1.70 -23.79
CA PHE A 170 -10.79 -3.11 -24.03
C PHE A 170 -12.21 -3.45 -23.58
N ARG A 171 -12.91 -4.24 -24.38
CA ARG A 171 -14.29 -4.68 -24.10
C ARG A 171 -14.32 -5.79 -23.06
N THR A 172 -13.36 -6.71 -23.15
CA THR A 172 -13.29 -7.90 -22.30
C THR A 172 -11.86 -8.17 -21.83
N ARG A 173 -11.76 -8.96 -20.76
CA ARG A 173 -10.49 -9.49 -20.29
C ARG A 173 -9.82 -10.39 -21.35
N THR A 174 -10.61 -11.16 -22.08
CA THR A 174 -10.14 -12.08 -23.12
C THR A 174 -9.45 -11.32 -24.23
N GLU A 175 -10.07 -10.26 -24.76
CA GLU A 175 -9.47 -9.35 -25.76
C GLU A 175 -8.09 -8.83 -25.32
N PHE A 176 -8.00 -8.33 -24.10
CA PHE A 176 -6.72 -7.87 -23.57
C PHE A 176 -5.67 -8.98 -23.50
N MET A 177 -6.08 -10.19 -23.07
CA MET A 177 -5.16 -11.32 -22.94
C MET A 177 -4.68 -11.81 -24.31
N GLU A 178 -5.53 -11.87 -25.30
CA GLU A 178 -5.18 -12.25 -26.67
C GLU A 178 -4.23 -11.23 -27.31
N ASP A 179 -4.51 -9.94 -27.14
CA ASP A 179 -3.73 -8.86 -27.74
C ASP A 179 -2.38 -8.60 -27.05
N HIS A 180 -2.31 -8.82 -25.73
CA HIS A 180 -1.20 -8.29 -24.94
C HIS A 180 -0.50 -9.28 -24.01
N VAL A 181 -0.97 -10.54 -23.88
CA VAL A 181 -0.39 -11.49 -22.92
C VAL A 181 0.15 -12.73 -23.63
N VAL A 182 1.42 -13.03 -23.39
CA VAL A 182 2.02 -14.32 -23.75
C VAL A 182 2.08 -15.18 -22.50
N PHE A 183 1.38 -16.31 -22.51
CA PHE A 183 1.40 -17.27 -21.42
C PHE A 183 2.60 -18.20 -21.52
N ASP A 184 3.02 -18.69 -20.34
CA ASP A 184 4.02 -19.74 -20.25
C ASP A 184 3.37 -21.08 -20.59
N ARG A 185 3.81 -21.69 -21.69
CA ARG A 185 3.27 -22.95 -22.22
C ARG A 185 3.59 -24.17 -21.34
N PHE A 186 4.61 -24.05 -20.49
CA PHE A 186 5.06 -25.12 -19.61
C PHE A 186 4.49 -25.01 -18.19
N ALA A 187 3.79 -23.94 -17.89
CA ALA A 187 3.17 -23.77 -16.57
C ALA A 187 1.89 -24.60 -16.44
N LYS A 188 1.73 -25.32 -15.32
CA LYS A 188 0.53 -26.13 -15.01
C LYS A 188 -0.77 -25.30 -15.00
N TYR A 189 -0.68 -24.00 -14.72
CA TYR A 189 -1.79 -23.04 -14.73
C TYR A 189 -1.42 -21.84 -15.59
N PRO A 190 -2.39 -21.10 -16.17
CA PRO A 190 -2.12 -19.91 -16.95
C PRO A 190 -1.25 -18.90 -16.19
N LYS A 191 0.01 -18.79 -16.57
CA LYS A 191 1.00 -17.86 -16.00
C LYS A 191 1.47 -16.92 -17.09
N VAL A 192 1.37 -15.63 -16.83
CA VAL A 192 1.90 -14.62 -17.73
C VAL A 192 3.41 -14.77 -17.80
N LYS A 193 3.95 -15.02 -19.02
CA LYS A 193 5.38 -15.06 -19.30
C LYS A 193 5.91 -13.66 -19.61
N ARG A 194 5.21 -12.92 -20.46
CA ARG A 194 5.54 -11.54 -20.83
C ARG A 194 4.32 -10.83 -21.40
N TYR A 195 4.41 -9.52 -21.48
CA TYR A 195 3.45 -8.70 -22.24
C TYR A 195 4.01 -8.34 -23.61
N ILE A 196 3.11 -8.10 -24.58
CA ILE A 196 3.42 -7.62 -25.92
C ILE A 196 2.65 -6.32 -26.19
N GLY A 197 3.16 -5.51 -27.13
CA GLY A 197 2.54 -4.22 -27.44
C GLY A 197 2.60 -3.21 -26.28
N GLU A 198 3.60 -3.30 -25.42
CA GLU A 198 3.72 -2.47 -24.20
C GLU A 198 3.74 -0.96 -24.50
N ALA A 199 4.23 -0.54 -25.66
CA ALA A 199 4.18 0.87 -26.06
C ALA A 199 2.73 1.41 -26.19
N LYS A 200 1.78 0.58 -26.64
CA LYS A 200 0.36 0.92 -26.67
C LYS A 200 -0.16 1.03 -25.22
N LEU A 201 0.11 0.04 -24.38
CA LEU A 201 -0.30 0.03 -22.99
C LEU A 201 0.25 1.22 -22.18
N GLN A 202 1.49 1.60 -22.43
CA GLN A 202 2.10 2.79 -21.82
C GLN A 202 1.40 4.08 -22.25
N ARG A 203 1.03 4.23 -23.54
CA ARG A 203 0.27 5.38 -24.02
C ARG A 203 -1.11 5.46 -23.35
N LEU A 204 -1.83 4.33 -23.28
CA LEU A 204 -3.13 4.26 -22.61
C LEU A 204 -3.00 4.63 -21.12
N ARG A 205 -1.99 4.10 -20.42
CA ARG A 205 -1.73 4.47 -19.04
C ARG A 205 -1.45 5.97 -18.88
N ARG A 206 -0.61 6.55 -19.73
CA ARG A 206 -0.27 7.98 -19.68
C ARG A 206 -1.49 8.88 -19.90
N SER A 207 -2.47 8.46 -20.69
CA SER A 207 -3.67 9.27 -20.95
C SER A 207 -4.62 9.37 -19.75
N ILE A 208 -4.50 8.46 -18.79
CA ILE A 208 -5.39 8.40 -17.60
C ILE A 208 -4.66 8.64 -16.27
N LEU A 209 -3.32 8.64 -16.28
CA LEU A 209 -2.51 8.77 -15.08
C LEU A 209 -2.13 10.23 -14.84
N VAL A 210 -2.50 10.76 -13.70
CA VAL A 210 -2.06 12.05 -13.18
C VAL A 210 -1.11 11.78 -12.02
N GLU A 211 0.16 12.04 -12.22
CA GLU A 211 1.19 11.87 -11.21
C GLU A 211 1.31 13.12 -10.35
N MET A 212 1.39 12.93 -9.05
CA MET A 212 1.61 13.99 -8.08
C MET A 212 2.93 13.70 -7.35
N PRO A 213 4.06 14.08 -7.95
CA PRO A 213 5.36 13.93 -7.31
C PRO A 213 5.40 14.77 -6.03
N VAL A 214 6.02 14.22 -5.00
CA VAL A 214 6.24 14.93 -3.75
C VAL A 214 7.72 15.02 -3.53
N GLU A 215 8.26 16.23 -3.56
CA GLU A 215 9.60 16.47 -3.06
C GLU A 215 9.60 16.24 -1.56
N ARG A 216 10.44 15.32 -1.12
CA ARG A 216 10.61 14.98 0.29
C ARG A 216 11.86 15.66 0.79
N HIS A 217 11.78 16.23 1.98
CA HIS A 217 12.95 16.75 2.69
C HIS A 217 13.77 15.63 3.34
N THR A 218 13.29 14.39 3.25
CA THR A 218 13.90 13.20 3.86
C THR A 218 14.75 12.43 2.86
N THR A 219 15.86 11.89 3.33
CA THR A 219 16.66 10.89 2.62
C THR A 219 16.48 9.53 3.29
N ARG A 220 16.17 8.50 2.50
CA ARG A 220 16.07 7.12 2.98
C ARG A 220 17.42 6.43 2.89
N GLU A 221 17.95 6.04 4.03
CA GLU A 221 19.18 5.25 4.16
C GLU A 221 18.78 3.79 4.41
N ARG A 222 19.05 2.92 3.43
CA ARG A 222 18.74 1.49 3.52
C ARG A 222 20.02 0.70 3.71
N GLU A 223 20.04 -0.13 4.75
CA GLU A 223 21.16 -0.97 5.11
C GLU A 223 20.74 -2.43 5.21
N SER A 224 21.40 -3.31 4.46
CA SER A 224 21.27 -4.76 4.60
C SER A 224 22.25 -5.26 5.65
N VAL A 225 21.69 -5.81 6.73
CA VAL A 225 22.47 -6.39 7.83
C VAL A 225 22.42 -7.91 7.71
N TYR A 226 23.55 -8.50 7.36
CA TYR A 226 23.63 -9.94 7.11
C TYR A 226 23.77 -10.73 8.40
N CYS A 227 22.91 -11.74 8.53
CA CYS A 227 22.88 -12.70 9.64
C CYS A 227 23.28 -14.08 9.15
N ASP A 228 24.03 -14.80 9.97
CA ASP A 228 24.27 -16.22 9.72
C ASP A 228 23.01 -17.04 10.02
N TYR A 229 23.04 -18.31 9.58
CA TYR A 229 21.96 -19.27 9.77
C TYR A 229 22.54 -20.70 9.72
N ASP A 230 21.79 -21.66 10.21
CA ASP A 230 22.15 -23.08 10.15
C ASP A 230 22.10 -23.57 8.69
N ARG A 231 23.26 -23.60 8.04
CA ARG A 231 23.42 -23.99 6.63
C ARG A 231 23.17 -25.47 6.41
N ASP A 232 23.46 -26.29 7.39
CA ASP A 232 23.30 -27.74 7.27
C ASP A 232 21.81 -28.12 7.42
N LEU A 233 21.13 -27.53 8.38
CA LEU A 233 19.67 -27.65 8.52
C LEU A 233 18.95 -27.11 7.27
N TYR A 234 19.39 -25.96 6.73
CA TYR A 234 18.85 -25.41 5.50
C TYR A 234 18.96 -26.37 4.32
N LYS A 235 20.17 -26.93 4.09
CA LYS A 235 20.41 -27.94 3.04
C LYS A 235 19.59 -29.19 3.25
N TRP A 236 19.47 -29.63 4.51
CA TRP A 236 18.67 -30.79 4.87
C TRP A 236 17.20 -30.60 4.49
N VAL A 237 16.60 -29.44 4.81
CA VAL A 237 15.21 -29.11 4.43
C VAL A 237 15.04 -29.07 2.91
N VAL A 238 15.98 -28.44 2.17
CA VAL A 238 15.95 -28.42 0.70
C VAL A 238 15.97 -29.84 0.11
N LYS A 239 16.82 -30.70 0.65
CA LYS A 239 17.02 -32.09 0.15
C LYS A 239 15.85 -32.99 0.50
N ASN A 240 15.41 -32.99 1.76
CA ASN A 240 14.48 -33.97 2.28
C ASN A 240 13.01 -33.54 2.13
N ARG A 241 12.73 -32.24 1.92
CA ARG A 241 11.37 -31.68 1.82
C ARG A 241 10.51 -32.04 3.04
N MET A 242 11.10 -31.98 4.22
CA MET A 242 10.45 -32.25 5.50
C MET A 242 10.61 -31.08 6.45
N ASP A 243 9.62 -30.88 7.34
CA ASP A 243 9.73 -29.95 8.45
C ASP A 243 10.59 -30.57 9.56
N PRO A 244 11.73 -29.97 9.93
CA PRO A 244 12.66 -30.55 10.91
C PRO A 244 12.12 -30.51 12.36
N TRP A 245 11.06 -29.77 12.64
CA TRP A 245 10.45 -29.66 13.98
C TRP A 245 9.24 -30.56 14.18
N THR A 246 8.49 -30.86 13.11
CA THR A 246 7.29 -31.73 13.18
C THR A 246 7.49 -33.07 12.49
N GLU A 247 8.58 -33.23 11.74
CA GLU A 247 8.88 -34.43 10.92
C GLU A 247 7.81 -34.70 9.83
N GLU A 248 7.01 -33.67 9.47
CA GLU A 248 6.00 -33.81 8.44
C GLU A 248 6.54 -33.46 7.05
N PRO A 249 6.10 -34.16 5.99
CA PRO A 249 6.49 -33.84 4.62
C PRO A 249 5.91 -32.51 4.15
N LEU A 250 6.74 -31.67 3.52
CA LEU A 250 6.38 -30.38 2.93
C LEU A 250 5.78 -30.61 1.54
N ARG A 251 4.46 -30.50 1.43
CA ARG A 251 3.68 -30.90 0.26
C ARG A 251 3.64 -29.85 -0.86
N ASP A 252 3.92 -28.60 -0.55
CA ASP A 252 3.83 -27.49 -1.51
C ASP A 252 4.98 -26.50 -1.36
N ALA A 253 5.12 -25.62 -2.36
CA ALA A 253 6.17 -24.61 -2.38
C ALA A 253 6.07 -23.60 -1.22
N GLY A 254 4.85 -23.26 -0.80
CA GLY A 254 4.63 -22.34 0.32
C GLY A 254 5.13 -22.92 1.64
N GLY A 255 4.85 -24.23 1.88
CA GLY A 255 5.37 -24.95 3.04
C GLY A 255 6.90 -24.97 3.07
N VAL A 256 7.54 -25.31 1.94
CA VAL A 256 9.00 -25.29 1.82
C VAL A 256 9.56 -23.91 2.11
N CYS A 257 9.06 -22.88 1.44
CA CYS A 257 9.52 -21.49 1.65
C CYS A 257 9.33 -21.04 3.10
N ARG A 258 8.22 -21.37 3.74
CA ARG A 258 7.95 -21.05 5.15
C ARG A 258 8.98 -21.67 6.09
N ILE A 259 9.31 -22.95 5.89
CA ILE A 259 10.29 -23.65 6.72
C ILE A 259 11.71 -23.12 6.46
N LEU A 260 12.10 -22.90 5.22
CA LEU A 260 13.40 -22.29 4.89
C LEU A 260 13.52 -20.90 5.53
N ARG A 261 12.46 -20.11 5.51
CA ARG A 261 12.44 -18.81 6.18
C ARG A 261 12.55 -18.93 7.70
N LYS A 262 11.93 -19.93 8.30
CA LYS A 262 12.08 -20.18 9.74
C LYS A 262 13.54 -20.51 10.08
N VAL A 263 14.20 -21.38 9.33
CA VAL A 263 15.63 -21.68 9.54
C VAL A 263 16.50 -20.42 9.51
N VAL A 264 16.24 -19.49 8.58
CA VAL A 264 17.08 -18.28 8.43
C VAL A 264 16.68 -17.13 9.33
N SER A 265 15.46 -17.10 9.90
CA SER A 265 14.98 -15.96 10.69
C SER A 265 14.68 -16.28 12.15
N ASP A 266 14.58 -17.55 12.55
CA ASP A 266 14.36 -18.01 13.92
C ASP A 266 15.66 -18.53 14.54
N ASN A 267 16.63 -17.64 14.73
CA ASN A 267 17.94 -18.01 15.27
C ASN A 267 18.59 -16.85 16.05
N ASP A 268 19.62 -17.19 16.85
CA ASP A 268 20.28 -16.24 17.75
C ASP A 268 21.14 -15.22 16.98
N TRP A 269 21.74 -15.58 15.85
CA TRP A 269 22.51 -14.62 15.03
C TRP A 269 21.66 -13.41 14.64
N ARG A 270 20.40 -13.66 14.24
CA ARG A 270 19.48 -12.59 13.88
C ARG A 270 19.08 -11.76 15.12
N SER A 271 18.84 -12.41 16.25
CA SER A 271 18.57 -11.76 17.52
C SER A 271 19.73 -10.85 17.96
N GLU A 272 20.98 -11.29 17.80
CA GLU A 272 22.15 -10.48 18.13
C GLU A 272 22.30 -9.24 17.22
N GLN A 273 22.05 -9.35 15.92
CA GLN A 273 22.07 -8.18 15.05
C GLN A 273 20.95 -7.19 15.41
N ALA A 274 19.73 -7.71 15.67
CA ALA A 274 18.63 -6.87 16.12
C ALA A 274 18.97 -6.18 17.45
N LYS A 275 19.57 -6.88 18.41
CA LYS A 275 19.99 -6.32 19.70
C LYS A 275 20.96 -5.16 19.53
N ARG A 276 21.93 -5.26 18.61
CA ARG A 276 22.87 -4.16 18.27
C ARG A 276 22.12 -2.93 17.74
N ILE A 277 21.18 -3.13 16.82
CA ILE A 277 20.42 -2.03 16.23
C ILE A 277 19.52 -1.37 17.28
N LEU A 278 18.81 -2.17 18.10
CA LEU A 278 17.92 -1.66 19.14
C LEU A 278 18.70 -0.95 20.27
N SER A 279 19.93 -1.37 20.56
CA SER A 279 20.79 -0.70 21.53
C SER A 279 21.29 0.66 21.06
N SER A 280 21.52 0.79 19.75
CA SER A 280 22.09 2.00 19.12
C SER A 280 21.06 3.05 18.73
N ASN A 281 19.76 2.73 18.80
CA ASN A 281 18.67 3.64 18.43
C ASN A 281 17.65 3.73 19.57
N GLU A 282 17.12 4.93 19.80
CA GLU A 282 16.21 5.16 20.93
C GLU A 282 14.80 4.62 20.68
N ARG A 283 14.30 4.82 19.46
CA ARG A 283 12.92 4.50 19.07
C ARG A 283 12.94 3.73 17.78
N VAL A 284 12.49 2.50 17.79
CA VAL A 284 12.56 1.63 16.61
C VAL A 284 11.22 0.97 16.34
N ILE A 285 10.76 1.07 15.11
CA ILE A 285 9.65 0.25 14.61
C ILE A 285 10.24 -1.04 14.03
N VAL A 286 9.75 -2.19 14.49
CA VAL A 286 10.20 -3.49 14.00
C VAL A 286 9.09 -4.17 13.23
N PHE A 287 9.30 -4.45 11.93
CA PHE A 287 8.34 -5.20 11.13
C PHE A 287 8.70 -6.67 11.07
N TYR A 288 7.69 -7.54 11.18
CA TYR A 288 7.82 -8.99 11.15
C TYR A 288 6.72 -9.68 10.32
N ASN A 289 6.98 -10.92 9.88
CA ASN A 289 6.03 -11.73 9.12
C ASN A 289 5.34 -12.81 9.97
N TYR A 290 6.07 -13.50 10.85
CA TYR A 290 5.62 -14.73 11.53
C TYR A 290 5.66 -14.60 13.05
N ASN A 291 4.79 -15.33 13.76
CA ASN A 291 4.69 -15.26 15.23
C ASN A 291 5.99 -15.64 15.94
N TYR A 292 6.76 -16.62 15.44
CA TYR A 292 8.05 -16.95 16.03
C TYR A 292 9.07 -15.79 15.94
N GLU A 293 8.94 -14.91 14.93
CA GLU A 293 9.73 -13.68 14.84
C GLU A 293 9.31 -12.68 15.92
N LEU A 294 7.99 -12.57 16.18
CA LEU A 294 7.47 -11.74 17.29
C LEU A 294 8.05 -12.17 18.65
N ASP A 295 8.06 -13.49 18.92
CA ASP A 295 8.59 -14.02 20.18
C ASP A 295 10.07 -13.66 20.34
N ARG A 296 10.87 -13.78 19.27
CA ARG A 296 12.28 -13.36 19.26
C ARG A 296 12.46 -11.86 19.50
N ILE A 297 11.66 -11.03 18.84
CA ILE A 297 11.74 -9.57 19.00
C ILE A 297 11.40 -9.17 20.44
N LEU A 298 10.37 -9.76 21.04
CA LEU A 298 9.99 -9.52 22.42
C LEU A 298 11.11 -9.91 23.38
N ALA A 299 11.72 -11.08 23.20
CA ALA A 299 12.83 -11.53 24.04
C ALA A 299 14.06 -10.59 23.92
N VAL A 300 14.38 -10.11 22.72
CA VAL A 300 15.46 -9.13 22.51
C VAL A 300 15.13 -7.80 23.22
N ALA A 301 13.92 -7.27 23.05
CA ALA A 301 13.50 -6.02 23.71
C ALA A 301 13.52 -6.14 25.24
N GLU A 302 13.02 -7.25 25.80
CA GLU A 302 13.07 -7.57 27.21
C GLU A 302 14.49 -7.62 27.75
N SER A 303 15.41 -8.28 27.03
CA SER A 303 16.84 -8.36 27.42
C SER A 303 17.52 -6.99 27.49
N LEU A 304 16.97 -5.98 26.82
CA LEU A 304 17.44 -4.60 26.81
C LEU A 304 16.64 -3.68 27.76
N GLY A 305 15.61 -4.21 28.43
CA GLY A 305 14.70 -3.42 29.29
C GLY A 305 13.92 -2.36 28.50
N LEU A 306 13.63 -2.59 27.21
CA LEU A 306 12.93 -1.62 26.37
C LEU A 306 11.41 -1.82 26.43
N PRO A 307 10.64 -0.76 26.71
CA PRO A 307 9.18 -0.78 26.59
C PRO A 307 8.76 -1.21 25.18
N THR A 308 7.74 -2.08 25.10
CA THR A 308 7.21 -2.58 23.83
C THR A 308 5.73 -2.28 23.69
N ALA A 309 5.29 -2.04 22.46
CA ALA A 309 3.89 -2.02 22.06
C ALA A 309 3.73 -2.71 20.72
N GLN A 310 2.53 -3.19 20.41
CA GLN A 310 2.30 -4.07 19.26
C GLN A 310 1.18 -3.58 18.36
N TRP A 311 1.39 -3.79 17.04
CA TRP A 311 0.36 -3.62 16.04
C TRP A 311 0.29 -4.85 15.13
N ASN A 312 -0.73 -5.67 15.34
CA ASN A 312 -0.96 -6.91 14.59
C ASN A 312 -2.46 -7.20 14.45
N GLY A 313 -2.84 -8.38 13.97
CA GLY A 313 -4.25 -8.75 13.78
C GLY A 313 -5.11 -8.79 15.05
N HIS A 314 -4.49 -8.78 16.23
CA HIS A 314 -5.15 -8.92 17.53
C HIS A 314 -4.97 -7.72 18.45
N ARG A 315 -3.86 -6.98 18.28
CA ARG A 315 -3.49 -5.84 19.14
C ARG A 315 -3.23 -4.61 18.28
N HIS A 316 -3.75 -3.47 18.71
CA HIS A 316 -3.56 -2.17 18.11
C HIS A 316 -3.17 -1.15 19.19
N ASP A 317 -2.02 -1.38 19.80
CA ASP A 317 -1.53 -0.52 20.89
C ASP A 317 -1.16 0.86 20.32
N ALA A 318 -1.28 1.90 21.15
CA ALA A 318 -0.77 3.22 20.80
C ALA A 318 0.77 3.19 20.71
N ILE A 319 1.33 4.10 19.89
CA ILE A 319 2.79 4.29 19.84
C ILE A 319 3.26 4.77 21.22
N PRO A 320 4.29 4.14 21.83
CA PRO A 320 4.75 4.52 23.13
C PRO A 320 5.24 5.97 23.19
N ALA A 321 5.04 6.64 24.32
CA ALA A 321 5.46 8.02 24.56
C ALA A 321 6.85 8.13 25.22
N GLU A 322 7.38 7.02 25.69
CA GLU A 322 8.67 6.92 26.38
C GLU A 322 9.82 7.40 25.49
N PRO A 323 10.95 7.84 26.08
CA PRO A 323 12.13 8.26 25.29
C PRO A 323 12.72 7.13 24.45
N ARG A 324 12.67 5.88 24.96
CA ARG A 324 13.15 4.69 24.27
C ARG A 324 12.06 3.65 24.23
N TRP A 325 11.86 3.04 23.06
CA TRP A 325 10.84 2.01 22.87
C TRP A 325 11.05 1.19 21.60
N VAL A 326 10.39 0.03 21.57
CA VAL A 326 10.26 -0.82 20.38
C VAL A 326 8.77 -0.97 20.02
N TYR A 327 8.37 -0.55 18.83
CA TYR A 327 7.02 -0.73 18.30
C TYR A 327 7.00 -1.87 17.30
N ILE A 328 6.36 -2.97 17.65
CA ILE A 328 6.46 -4.25 16.94
C ILE A 328 5.23 -4.42 16.04
N CYS A 329 5.44 -4.46 14.73
CA CYS A 329 4.37 -4.37 13.74
C CYS A 329 4.36 -5.58 12.80
N GLN A 330 3.23 -6.28 12.69
CA GLN A 330 3.06 -7.30 11.68
C GLN A 330 2.82 -6.66 10.31
N TYR A 331 3.56 -7.07 9.27
CA TYR A 331 3.46 -6.48 7.93
C TYR A 331 2.03 -6.40 7.39
N THR A 332 1.25 -7.48 7.51
CA THR A 332 -0.11 -7.57 6.98
C THR A 332 -1.09 -6.60 7.62
N SER A 333 -0.91 -6.34 8.91
CA SER A 333 -1.79 -5.46 9.70
C SER A 333 -1.30 -4.01 9.74
N ALA A 334 0.00 -3.80 9.57
CA ALA A 334 0.65 -2.51 9.78
C ALA A 334 0.98 -1.75 8.49
N ALA A 335 0.77 -2.36 7.32
CA ALA A 335 0.94 -1.66 6.06
C ALA A 335 -0.08 -0.53 5.86
N GLU A 336 -1.19 -0.49 6.61
CA GLU A 336 -2.26 0.50 6.50
C GLU A 336 -2.67 1.09 7.86
N GLY A 337 -3.14 2.35 7.85
CA GLY A 337 -3.96 2.96 8.89
C GLY A 337 -3.29 3.54 10.12
N TRP A 338 -1.96 3.81 10.13
CA TRP A 338 -1.30 4.59 11.17
C TRP A 338 -0.04 5.28 10.64
N ASN A 339 0.47 6.26 11.36
CA ASN A 339 1.67 7.01 11.03
C ASN A 339 2.50 7.23 12.28
N CYS A 340 3.82 7.29 12.11
CA CYS A 340 4.72 7.61 13.19
C CYS A 340 5.74 8.64 12.71
N THR A 341 5.78 9.79 13.38
CA THR A 341 6.78 10.84 13.14
C THR A 341 7.71 11.04 14.32
N SER A 342 7.61 10.17 15.33
CA SER A 342 8.43 10.23 16.54
C SER A 342 9.70 9.37 16.47
N THR A 343 9.96 8.69 15.35
CA THR A 343 11.20 7.96 15.10
C THR A 343 11.69 8.16 13.68
N ASP A 344 12.99 8.01 13.49
CA ASP A 344 13.68 7.97 12.20
C ASP A 344 14.10 6.55 11.78
N THR A 345 13.81 5.52 12.60
CA THR A 345 14.42 4.19 12.45
C THR A 345 13.37 3.08 12.32
N VAL A 346 13.52 2.27 11.29
CA VAL A 346 12.76 1.04 11.06
C VAL A 346 13.71 -0.14 10.91
N LEU A 347 13.37 -1.24 11.56
CA LEU A 347 14.02 -2.54 11.43
C LEU A 347 13.05 -3.52 10.78
N PHE A 348 13.44 -4.12 9.69
CA PHE A 348 12.76 -5.24 9.07
C PHE A 348 13.40 -6.55 9.54
N TRP A 349 12.74 -7.28 10.42
CA TRP A 349 13.25 -8.55 10.97
C TRP A 349 13.49 -9.60 9.90
N SER A 350 12.63 -9.64 8.91
CA SER A 350 12.77 -10.46 7.71
C SER A 350 12.14 -9.78 6.51
N LEU A 351 12.56 -10.11 5.30
CA LEU A 351 12.01 -9.52 4.08
C LEU A 351 10.55 -9.93 3.86
N ASN A 352 9.69 -9.01 3.44
CA ASN A 352 8.36 -9.36 2.96
C ASN A 352 8.41 -9.78 1.48
N TYR A 353 7.47 -10.59 1.03
CA TYR A 353 7.39 -11.04 -0.37
C TYR A 353 6.90 -9.96 -1.34
N SER A 354 6.31 -8.89 -0.81
CA SER A 354 5.71 -7.81 -1.60
C SER A 354 6.48 -6.51 -1.46
N TRP A 355 7.00 -6.01 -2.58
CA TRP A 355 7.59 -4.68 -2.64
C TRP A 355 6.62 -3.59 -2.17
N ARG A 356 5.34 -3.67 -2.54
CA ARG A 356 4.31 -2.70 -2.13
C ARG A 356 4.17 -2.62 -0.61
N VAL A 357 4.09 -3.77 0.04
CA VAL A 357 3.96 -3.83 1.50
C VAL A 357 5.19 -3.22 2.16
N THR A 358 6.39 -3.54 1.68
CA THR A 358 7.64 -2.96 2.18
C THR A 358 7.66 -1.44 2.01
N GLU A 359 7.32 -0.93 0.82
CA GLU A 359 7.24 0.52 0.55
C GLU A 359 6.19 1.23 1.43
N GLN A 360 5.05 0.59 1.68
CA GLN A 360 4.03 1.10 2.60
C GLN A 360 4.55 1.15 4.04
N CYS A 361 5.29 0.15 4.49
CA CYS A 361 5.92 0.11 5.81
C CYS A 361 6.99 1.20 5.96
N GLU A 362 7.88 1.37 4.98
CA GLU A 362 8.82 2.48 4.96
C GLU A 362 8.12 3.84 5.04
N GLY A 363 7.00 3.96 4.35
CA GLY A 363 6.18 5.17 4.35
C GLY A 363 5.53 5.50 5.70
N ARG A 364 5.60 4.62 6.71
CA ARG A 364 5.01 4.92 8.04
C ARG A 364 5.74 6.04 8.78
N ILE A 365 7.05 6.14 8.62
CA ILE A 365 7.87 7.20 9.19
C ILE A 365 8.22 8.30 8.18
N ASP A 366 8.20 7.99 6.89
CA ASP A 366 8.51 8.93 5.81
C ASP A 366 7.29 9.80 5.47
N ARG A 367 7.04 10.79 6.30
CA ARG A 367 5.91 11.72 6.20
C ARG A 367 6.38 13.15 5.96
N LEU A 368 5.56 13.95 5.32
CA LEU A 368 5.88 15.37 5.05
C LEU A 368 6.09 16.19 6.32
N ASN A 369 5.50 15.77 7.43
CA ASN A 369 5.61 16.43 8.74
C ASN A 369 6.58 15.73 9.68
N THR A 370 7.40 14.78 9.22
CA THR A 370 8.47 14.21 10.06
C THR A 370 9.53 15.26 10.35
N PRO A 371 10.05 15.36 11.59
CA PRO A 371 11.11 16.29 11.92
C PRO A 371 12.50 15.83 11.42
N TYR A 372 12.62 14.61 10.94
CA TYR A 372 13.89 14.00 10.56
C TYR A 372 14.19 14.26 9.07
N SER A 373 15.46 14.56 8.76
CA SER A 373 15.95 14.69 7.39
C SER A 373 16.53 13.38 6.83
N ARG A 374 16.92 12.45 7.72
CA ARG A 374 17.43 11.14 7.38
C ARG A 374 16.58 10.07 8.05
N LEU A 375 16.21 9.03 7.31
CA LEU A 375 15.39 7.91 7.77
C LEU A 375 16.16 6.62 7.54
N LYS A 376 16.39 5.86 8.60
CA LYS A 376 17.20 4.64 8.60
C LYS A 376 16.30 3.41 8.49
N TYR A 377 16.61 2.55 7.55
CA TYR A 377 15.90 1.30 7.29
C TYR A 377 16.88 0.15 7.30
N TYR A 378 16.85 -0.65 8.35
CA TYR A 378 17.68 -1.84 8.50
C TYR A 378 16.92 -3.07 8.03
N PHE A 379 17.52 -3.86 7.16
CA PHE A 379 16.97 -5.13 6.66
C PHE A 379 17.84 -6.27 7.16
N LEU A 380 17.31 -7.11 8.09
CA LEU A 380 18.00 -8.33 8.46
C LEU A 380 17.82 -9.37 7.36
N GLU A 381 18.93 -9.78 6.77
CA GLU A 381 18.98 -10.69 5.65
C GLU A 381 20.02 -11.80 5.90
N SER A 382 19.99 -12.83 5.09
CA SER A 382 21.04 -13.85 5.05
C SER A 382 21.53 -14.07 3.62
N HIS A 383 22.68 -14.72 3.46
CA HIS A 383 23.16 -15.19 2.15
C HIS A 383 22.50 -16.52 1.73
N SER A 384 21.33 -16.85 2.27
CA SER A 384 20.56 -17.99 1.83
C SER A 384 19.92 -17.75 0.47
N SER A 385 19.70 -18.82 -0.28
CA SER A 385 19.05 -18.71 -1.61
C SER A 385 17.66 -18.12 -1.54
N ILE A 386 16.91 -18.32 -0.42
CA ILE A 386 15.56 -17.76 -0.26
C ILE A 386 15.61 -16.26 -0.03
N ASP A 387 16.43 -15.74 0.89
CA ASP A 387 16.54 -14.29 1.14
C ASP A 387 17.06 -13.56 -0.10
N GLU A 388 18.05 -14.12 -0.81
CA GLU A 388 18.55 -13.55 -2.06
C GLU A 388 17.49 -13.51 -3.17
N ALA A 389 16.67 -14.55 -3.29
CA ALA A 389 15.59 -14.59 -4.27
C ALA A 389 14.48 -13.59 -3.94
N VAL A 390 14.10 -13.46 -2.67
CA VAL A 390 13.16 -12.43 -2.21
C VAL A 390 13.72 -11.04 -2.48
N ARG A 391 14.97 -10.76 -2.11
CA ARG A 391 15.63 -9.47 -2.34
C ARG A 391 15.64 -9.09 -3.83
N ARG A 392 16.00 -10.03 -4.72
CA ARG A 392 15.96 -9.81 -6.18
C ARG A 392 14.55 -9.45 -6.66
N SER A 393 13.52 -10.10 -6.12
CA SER A 393 12.12 -9.79 -6.46
C SER A 393 11.74 -8.38 -6.01
N LEU A 394 12.10 -8.00 -4.78
CA LEU A 394 11.85 -6.66 -4.24
C LEU A 394 12.57 -5.57 -5.03
N SER A 395 13.86 -5.76 -5.36
CA SER A 395 14.66 -4.83 -6.18
C SER A 395 14.06 -4.64 -7.58
N SER A 396 13.43 -5.67 -8.12
CA SER A 396 12.73 -5.62 -9.41
C SER A 396 11.30 -5.11 -9.30
N LYS A 397 10.87 -4.66 -8.13
CA LYS A 397 9.49 -4.22 -7.80
C LYS A 397 8.44 -5.30 -8.12
N LYS A 398 8.76 -6.55 -7.86
CA LYS A 398 7.91 -7.71 -8.08
C LYS A 398 7.53 -8.40 -6.77
N VAL A 399 6.46 -9.18 -6.81
CA VAL A 399 6.12 -10.10 -5.72
C VAL A 399 6.96 -11.36 -5.88
N PHE A 400 7.54 -11.86 -4.77
CA PHE A 400 8.27 -13.12 -4.77
C PHE A 400 7.35 -14.31 -5.09
N ASN A 401 7.83 -15.21 -5.93
CA ASN A 401 7.06 -16.37 -6.38
C ASN A 401 7.66 -17.66 -5.81
N GLU A 402 7.05 -18.18 -4.77
CA GLU A 402 7.47 -19.39 -4.06
C GLU A 402 7.57 -20.62 -4.99
N ARG A 403 6.61 -20.80 -5.89
CA ARG A 403 6.61 -21.93 -6.84
C ARG A 403 7.79 -21.84 -7.82
N ALA A 404 8.12 -20.66 -8.28
CA ALA A 404 9.24 -20.46 -9.18
C ALA A 404 10.60 -20.62 -8.46
N PHE A 405 10.63 -20.45 -7.15
CA PHE A 405 11.83 -20.65 -6.35
C PHE A 405 12.08 -22.12 -6.02
N VAL A 406 11.03 -22.86 -5.73
CA VAL A 406 11.14 -24.26 -5.31
C VAL A 406 11.32 -25.23 -6.49
N GLY A 407 10.94 -24.83 -7.72
CA GLY A 407 11.10 -25.60 -8.96
C GLY A 407 9.85 -26.35 -9.32
#